data_3633801537755dd4f751d4d573ab8485
#
_entry.id   3633801537755dd4f751d4d573ab8485
#
_cell.length_a   1.000
_cell.length_b   1.000
_cell.length_c   1.000
_cell.angle_alpha   90.00
_cell.angle_beta   90.00
_cell.angle_gamma   90.00
#
_symmetry.space_group_name_H-M   'P 1'
#
loop_
_entity.id
_entity.type
_entity.pdbx_description
1 polymer ?
#
loop_
_entity_poly.entity_id
_entity_poly.type
_entity_poly.pdbx_seq_one_letter_code
_entity_poly.pdbx_strand_id
1 'polypeptide(L)'
;MKFIYDLHKTMQTKNLILVYEGEFTQDITRSVLAMAERNMESLGEESSIKRKVFNVMVECLQNICKHSEHKALRSASGRTNAIFMIGKQDDEYFITSGNAIANDKVDDMAKRLENINALDKDGLKSIYKD
;
A
#
# COMPACT_ATOMS: atom_id res chain seq x y z
N MET A 1 -10.19 25.05 6.57
CA MET A 1 -10.96 23.99 7.25
C MET A 1 -11.86 23.19 6.32
N LYS A 2 -12.24 23.77 5.18
CA LYS A 2 -13.03 23.05 4.16
C LYS A 2 -12.35 21.78 3.67
N PHE A 3 -11.02 21.80 3.49
CA PHE A 3 -10.29 20.63 2.98
C PHE A 3 -10.35 19.45 3.97
N ILE A 4 -10.43 19.72 5.27
CA ILE A 4 -10.54 18.63 6.28
C ILE A 4 -11.88 17.94 6.15
N TYR A 5 -12.94 18.72 6.00
CA TYR A 5 -14.28 18.18 5.78
C TYR A 5 -14.34 17.36 4.49
N ASP A 6 -13.78 17.91 3.40
CA ASP A 6 -13.76 17.24 2.11
C ASP A 6 -12.95 15.93 2.16
N LEU A 7 -11.83 15.92 2.87
CA LEU A 7 -11.03 14.72 3.06
C LEU A 7 -11.79 13.66 3.85
N HIS A 8 -12.43 14.06 4.94
CA HIS A 8 -13.24 13.16 5.77
C HIS A 8 -14.37 12.55 4.95
N LYS A 9 -15.06 13.37 4.17
CA LYS A 9 -16.14 12.93 3.28
C LYS A 9 -15.64 11.96 2.22
N THR A 10 -14.46 12.23 1.64
CA THR A 10 -13.84 11.35 0.67
C THR A 10 -13.54 9.99 1.29
N MET A 11 -12.96 9.98 2.48
CA MET A 11 -12.66 8.73 3.18
C MET A 11 -13.93 7.92 3.44
N GLN A 12 -15.01 8.58 3.86
CA GLN A 12 -16.28 7.90 4.07
C GLN A 12 -16.88 7.37 2.78
N THR A 13 -16.91 8.19 1.74
CA THR A 13 -17.50 7.82 0.44
C THR A 13 -16.74 6.67 -0.21
N LYS A 14 -15.44 6.65 -0.08
CA LYS A 14 -14.57 5.61 -0.67
C LYS A 14 -14.34 4.42 0.28
N ASN A 15 -14.94 4.46 1.46
CA ASN A 15 -14.79 3.42 2.50
C ASN A 15 -13.34 3.15 2.87
N LEU A 16 -12.56 4.23 2.97
CA LEU A 16 -11.17 4.14 3.41
C LEU A 16 -11.11 3.96 4.93
N ILE A 17 -10.38 2.94 5.35
CA ILE A 17 -10.21 2.62 6.77
C ILE A 17 -9.01 3.38 7.33
N LEU A 18 -7.92 3.41 6.58
CA LEU A 18 -6.67 4.03 7.00
C LEU A 18 -5.95 4.59 5.78
N VAL A 19 -5.46 5.81 5.91
CA VAL A 19 -4.58 6.45 4.93
C VAL A 19 -3.37 6.98 5.68
N TYR A 20 -2.19 6.61 5.24
CA TYR A 20 -0.96 7.12 5.80
C TYR A 20 -0.05 7.62 4.68
N GLU A 21 0.45 8.83 4.84
CA GLU A 21 1.47 9.38 3.96
C GLU A 21 2.61 9.91 4.81
N GLY A 22 3.82 9.58 4.41
CA GLY A 22 4.99 10.06 5.10
C GLY A 22 6.13 9.07 5.02
N GLU A 23 7.00 9.14 6.02
CA GLU A 23 8.15 8.25 6.12
C GLU A 23 7.71 6.88 6.62
N PHE A 24 8.29 5.85 6.03
CA PHE A 24 8.03 4.46 6.42
C PHE A 24 9.29 3.85 7.04
N THR A 25 9.24 3.68 8.36
CA THR A 25 10.26 2.97 9.13
C THR A 25 9.65 1.65 9.60
N GLN A 26 10.47 0.78 10.18
CA GLN A 26 9.98 -0.46 10.78
C GLN A 26 8.95 -0.20 11.87
N ASP A 27 9.17 0.83 12.68
CA ASP A 27 8.24 1.19 13.76
C ASP A 27 6.91 1.70 13.21
N ILE A 28 6.94 2.54 12.18
CA ILE A 28 5.73 3.03 11.50
C ILE A 28 4.97 1.86 10.88
N THR A 29 5.67 0.94 10.22
CA THR A 29 5.06 -0.24 9.63
C THR A 29 4.30 -1.07 10.67
N ARG A 30 4.91 -1.32 11.82
CA ARG A 30 4.26 -2.05 12.90
C ARG A 30 3.01 -1.33 13.40
N SER A 31 3.09 -0.01 13.53
CA SER A 31 1.95 0.80 13.98
C SER A 31 0.80 0.76 12.99
N VAL A 32 1.09 0.86 11.71
CA VAL A 32 0.07 0.79 10.65
C VAL A 32 -0.62 -0.57 10.65
N LEU A 33 0.16 -1.65 10.75
CA LEU A 33 -0.39 -3.01 10.82
C LEU A 33 -1.29 -3.19 12.05
N ALA A 34 -0.87 -2.68 13.20
CA ALA A 34 -1.66 -2.78 14.44
C ALA A 34 -2.97 -2.02 14.33
N MET A 35 -2.98 -0.83 13.72
CA MET A 35 -4.19 -0.05 13.53
C MET A 35 -5.16 -0.75 12.58
N ALA A 36 -4.67 -1.31 11.49
CA ALA A 36 -5.50 -2.03 10.53
C ALA A 36 -6.11 -3.28 11.17
N GLU A 37 -5.34 -4.02 11.95
CA GLU A 37 -5.81 -5.20 12.67
C GLU A 37 -6.95 -4.85 13.61
N ARG A 38 -6.81 -3.78 14.38
CA ARG A 38 -7.85 -3.30 15.29
C ARG A 38 -9.13 -2.92 14.54
N ASN A 39 -9.01 -2.26 13.41
CA ASN A 39 -10.17 -1.91 12.60
C ASN A 39 -10.90 -3.14 12.10
N MET A 40 -10.16 -4.15 11.64
CA MET A 40 -10.76 -5.41 11.20
C MET A 40 -11.48 -6.15 12.34
N GLU A 41 -10.89 -6.13 13.53
CA GLU A 41 -11.52 -6.72 14.71
C GLU A 41 -12.82 -5.99 15.06
N SER A 42 -12.82 -4.66 14.99
CA SER A 42 -14.02 -3.85 15.22
C SER A 42 -15.14 -4.17 14.22
N LEU A 43 -14.78 -4.52 12.99
CA LEU A 43 -15.73 -4.89 11.96
C LEU A 43 -16.23 -6.34 12.10
N GLY A 44 -15.66 -7.10 13.03
CA GLY A 44 -16.06 -8.49 13.24
C GLY A 44 -15.59 -9.43 12.14
N GLU A 45 -14.48 -9.13 11.49
CA GLU A 45 -13.98 -9.96 10.39
C GLU A 45 -13.53 -11.34 10.84
N GLU A 46 -13.75 -12.33 9.98
CA GLU A 46 -13.28 -13.70 10.19
C GLU A 46 -11.77 -13.77 10.20
N SER A 47 -11.23 -14.71 10.98
CA SER A 47 -9.79 -14.89 11.13
C SER A 47 -9.08 -15.18 9.81
N SER A 48 -9.72 -15.92 8.91
CA SER A 48 -9.14 -16.26 7.60
C SER A 48 -8.97 -15.00 6.73
N ILE A 49 -9.97 -14.12 6.75
CA ILE A 49 -9.92 -12.85 6.00
C ILE A 49 -8.86 -11.93 6.59
N LYS A 50 -8.85 -11.78 7.92
CA LYS A 50 -7.84 -10.96 8.59
C LYS A 50 -6.42 -11.40 8.24
N ARG A 51 -6.18 -12.71 8.21
CA ARG A 51 -4.86 -13.26 7.87
C ARG A 51 -4.43 -12.92 6.45
N LYS A 52 -5.35 -13.08 5.49
CA LYS A 52 -5.08 -12.75 4.09
C LYS A 52 -4.77 -11.28 3.90
N VAL A 53 -5.59 -10.41 4.48
CA VAL A 53 -5.40 -8.96 4.41
C VAL A 53 -4.07 -8.58 5.05
N PHE A 54 -3.79 -9.12 6.23
CA PHE A 54 -2.55 -8.85 6.96
C PHE A 54 -1.32 -9.25 6.13
N ASN A 55 -1.35 -10.42 5.50
CA ASN A 55 -0.23 -10.90 4.68
C ASN A 55 0.04 -9.96 3.51
N VAL A 56 -1.01 -9.50 2.82
CA VAL A 56 -0.86 -8.55 1.72
C VAL A 56 -0.30 -7.23 2.22
N MET A 57 -0.79 -6.74 3.36
CA MET A 57 -0.29 -5.50 3.96
C MET A 57 1.20 -5.59 4.30
N VAL A 58 1.62 -6.70 4.91
CA VAL A 58 3.02 -6.91 5.26
C VAL A 58 3.91 -6.81 4.02
N GLU A 59 3.51 -7.48 2.94
CA GLU A 59 4.26 -7.43 1.68
C GLU A 59 4.34 -6.01 1.11
N CYS A 60 3.23 -5.30 1.09
CA CYS A 60 3.19 -3.93 0.59
C CYS A 60 4.06 -2.99 1.42
N LEU A 61 3.96 -3.10 2.74
CA LEU A 61 4.69 -2.22 3.65
C LEU A 61 6.19 -2.51 3.65
N GLN A 62 6.57 -3.79 3.55
CA GLN A 62 7.97 -4.15 3.43
C GLN A 62 8.58 -3.62 2.13
N ASN A 63 7.83 -3.69 1.04
CA ASN A 63 8.28 -3.14 -0.23
C ASN A 63 8.50 -1.63 -0.15
N ILE A 64 7.59 -0.90 0.50
CA ILE A 64 7.74 0.54 0.71
C ILE A 64 9.01 0.82 1.52
N CYS A 65 9.21 0.13 2.65
CA CYS A 65 10.39 0.31 3.49
C CYS A 65 11.69 0.05 2.73
N LYS A 66 11.72 -1.03 1.96
CA LYS A 66 12.88 -1.41 1.17
C LYS A 66 13.24 -0.34 0.13
N HIS A 67 12.24 0.21 -0.54
CA HIS A 67 12.46 1.23 -1.58
C HIS A 67 12.71 2.62 -0.99
N SER A 68 12.19 2.93 0.18
CA SER A 68 12.39 4.23 0.81
C SER A 68 13.78 4.40 1.40
N GLU A 69 14.56 3.35 1.53
CA GLU A 69 15.95 3.41 1.94
C GLU A 69 16.87 3.95 0.83
N HIS A 70 16.40 4.01 -0.41
CA HIS A 70 17.18 4.52 -1.53
C HIS A 70 17.24 6.05 -1.50
N LYS A 71 18.42 6.58 -1.20
CA LYS A 71 18.68 8.03 -1.09
C LYS A 71 18.32 8.80 -2.35
N ALA A 72 18.37 8.16 -3.53
CA ALA A 72 18.07 8.77 -4.82
C ALA A 72 16.60 9.17 -4.99
N LEU A 73 15.71 8.67 -4.13
CA LEU A 73 14.28 8.91 -4.23
C LEU A 73 13.78 9.92 -3.18
N ARG A 74 14.68 10.59 -2.48
CA ARG A 74 14.28 11.58 -1.49
C ARG A 74 13.67 12.81 -2.17
N SER A 75 12.58 13.30 -1.60
CA SER A 75 11.97 14.55 -2.04
C SER A 75 12.91 15.74 -1.80
N ALA A 76 12.53 16.93 -2.32
CA ALA A 76 13.28 18.15 -2.11
C ALA A 76 13.48 18.49 -0.62
N SER A 77 12.62 17.99 0.26
CA SER A 77 12.74 18.15 1.72
C SER A 77 13.69 17.14 2.38
N GLY A 78 14.31 16.26 1.60
CA GLY A 78 15.20 15.22 2.11
C GLY A 78 14.47 14.01 2.67
N ARG A 79 13.15 13.94 2.52
CA ARG A 79 12.33 12.83 3.00
C ARG A 79 11.91 11.93 1.85
N THR A 80 11.89 10.63 2.13
CA THR A 80 11.30 9.67 1.23
C THR A 80 9.83 9.50 1.63
N ASN A 81 8.93 9.98 0.81
CA ASN A 81 7.51 9.92 1.09
C ASN A 81 6.86 8.81 0.28
N ALA A 82 6.04 8.05 0.98
CA ALA A 82 5.22 7.03 0.37
C ALA A 82 3.81 7.15 0.91
N ILE A 83 2.85 6.57 0.22
CA ILE A 83 1.45 6.54 0.65
C ILE A 83 0.99 5.09 0.76
N PHE A 84 0.18 4.82 1.77
CA PHE A 84 -0.44 3.54 1.99
C PHE A 84 -1.91 3.76 2.36
N MET A 85 -2.79 3.00 1.72
CA MET A 85 -4.22 3.08 2.00
C MET A 85 -4.79 1.67 2.09
N ILE A 86 -5.75 1.50 2.99
CA ILE A 86 -6.57 0.30 3.05
C ILE A 86 -8.02 0.70 3.22
N GLY A 87 -8.89 0.01 2.52
CA GLY A 87 -10.34 0.21 2.62
C GLY A 87 -11.08 -1.08 2.34
N LYS A 88 -12.39 -1.01 2.53
CA LYS A 88 -13.28 -2.14 2.27
C LYS A 88 -14.49 -1.65 1.48
N GLN A 89 -14.72 -2.25 0.32
CA GLN A 89 -15.84 -1.90 -0.55
C GLN A 89 -16.49 -3.17 -1.07
N ASP A 90 -17.80 -3.28 -0.91
CA ASP A 90 -18.58 -4.43 -1.39
C ASP A 90 -18.03 -5.78 -0.89
N ASP A 91 -17.70 -5.85 0.40
CA ASP A 91 -17.12 -7.02 1.08
C ASP A 91 -15.70 -7.39 0.61
N GLU A 92 -15.08 -6.56 -0.20
CA GLU A 92 -13.70 -6.76 -0.63
C GLU A 92 -12.77 -5.72 -0.02
N TYR A 93 -11.63 -6.16 0.47
CA TYR A 93 -10.59 -5.25 0.92
C TYR A 93 -9.74 -4.83 -0.27
N PHE A 94 -9.41 -3.54 -0.32
CA PHE A 94 -8.43 -3.03 -1.26
C PHE A 94 -7.27 -2.41 -0.50
N ILE A 95 -6.07 -2.66 -0.98
CA ILE A 95 -4.83 -2.15 -0.41
C ILE A 95 -4.07 -1.46 -1.52
N THR A 96 -3.70 -0.22 -1.27
CA THR A 96 -2.96 0.58 -2.24
C THR A 96 -1.70 1.12 -1.58
N SER A 97 -0.59 0.97 -2.25
CA SER A 97 0.65 1.59 -1.84
C SER A 97 1.26 2.34 -3.02
N GLY A 98 1.93 3.42 -2.72
CA GLY A 98 2.60 4.21 -3.72
C GLY A 98 3.86 4.83 -3.16
N ASN A 99 4.91 4.85 -3.97
CA ASN A 99 6.16 5.51 -3.62
C ASN A 99 6.75 6.16 -4.86
N ALA A 100 7.55 7.20 -4.61
CA ALA A 100 8.21 7.89 -5.69
C ALA A 100 9.29 7.02 -6.34
N ILE A 101 9.39 7.09 -7.65
CA ILE A 101 10.48 6.49 -8.40
C ILE A 101 11.17 7.55 -9.23
N ALA A 102 12.42 7.30 -9.61
CA ALA A 102 13.16 8.23 -10.48
C ALA A 102 12.46 8.34 -11.84
N ASN A 103 12.40 9.55 -12.40
CA ASN A 103 11.71 9.81 -13.66
C ASN A 103 12.25 8.97 -14.82
N ASP A 104 13.55 8.68 -14.82
CA ASP A 104 14.19 7.87 -15.85
C ASP A 104 13.80 6.39 -15.77
N LYS A 105 13.19 5.94 -14.68
CA LYS A 105 12.76 4.56 -14.47
C LYS A 105 11.27 4.35 -14.71
N VAL A 106 10.51 5.42 -14.96
CA VAL A 106 9.04 5.33 -15.12
C VAL A 106 8.66 4.45 -16.29
N ASP A 107 9.30 4.65 -17.45
CA ASP A 107 8.99 3.89 -18.66
C ASP A 107 9.28 2.40 -18.50
N ASP A 108 10.42 2.07 -17.90
CA ASP A 108 10.78 0.67 -17.63
C ASP A 108 9.79 0.01 -16.67
N MET A 109 9.43 0.73 -15.61
CA MET A 109 8.46 0.22 -14.63
C MET A 109 7.10 -0.01 -15.28
N ALA A 110 6.65 0.92 -16.11
CA ALA A 110 5.37 0.80 -16.81
C ALA A 110 5.35 -0.44 -17.72
N LYS A 111 6.42 -0.68 -18.44
CA LYS A 111 6.53 -1.85 -19.31
C LYS A 111 6.52 -3.15 -18.52
N ARG A 112 7.22 -3.20 -17.39
CA ARG A 112 7.24 -4.37 -16.51
C ARG A 112 5.85 -4.67 -15.96
N LEU A 113 5.13 -3.63 -15.52
CA LEU A 113 3.78 -3.79 -15.00
C LEU A 113 2.82 -4.27 -16.08
N GLU A 114 2.91 -3.73 -17.30
CA GLU A 114 2.11 -4.18 -18.42
C GLU A 114 2.35 -5.66 -18.72
N ASN A 115 3.61 -6.08 -18.72
CA ASN A 115 3.98 -7.48 -18.96
C ASN A 115 3.44 -8.40 -17.88
N ILE A 116 3.56 -8.01 -16.60
CA ILE A 116 3.07 -8.79 -15.46
C ILE A 116 1.54 -8.90 -15.53
N ASN A 117 0.85 -7.80 -15.80
CA ASN A 117 -0.61 -7.77 -15.85
C ASN A 117 -1.18 -8.57 -17.04
N ALA A 118 -0.39 -8.77 -18.08
CA ALA A 118 -0.77 -9.58 -19.24
C ALA A 118 -0.58 -11.08 -19.00
N LEU A 119 0.12 -11.48 -17.93
CA LEU A 119 0.40 -12.88 -17.63
C LEU A 119 -0.77 -13.54 -16.93
N ASP A 120 -0.97 -14.84 -17.23
CA ASP A 120 -1.88 -15.67 -16.47
C ASP A 120 -1.21 -16.18 -15.18
N LYS A 121 -1.92 -17.02 -14.43
CA LYS A 121 -1.39 -17.59 -13.19
C LYS A 121 -0.08 -18.34 -13.37
N ASP A 122 0.04 -19.10 -14.45
CA ASP A 122 1.22 -19.92 -14.69
C ASP A 122 2.41 -19.05 -15.07
N GLY A 123 2.18 -18.01 -15.87
CA GLY A 123 3.21 -17.03 -16.22
C GLY A 123 3.73 -16.29 -14.99
N LEU A 124 2.84 -15.91 -14.07
CA LEU A 124 3.23 -15.25 -12.81
C LEU A 124 4.08 -16.18 -11.93
N LYS A 125 3.70 -17.45 -11.82
CA LYS A 125 4.47 -18.45 -11.07
C LYS A 125 5.87 -18.62 -11.65
N SER A 126 5.99 -18.60 -12.96
CA SER A 126 7.27 -18.73 -13.65
C SER A 126 8.23 -17.60 -13.27
N ILE A 127 7.71 -16.37 -13.14
CA ILE A 127 8.52 -15.23 -12.72
C ILE A 127 9.05 -15.40 -11.28
N TYR A 128 8.21 -15.89 -10.39
CA TYR A 128 8.58 -16.07 -8.99
C TYR A 128 9.56 -17.23 -8.75
N LYS A 129 9.62 -18.19 -9.66
CA LYS A 129 10.57 -19.32 -9.57
C LYS A 129 11.97 -18.96 -10.02
N ASP A 130 12.09 -17.96 -10.86
CA ASP A 130 13.36 -17.48 -11.38
C ASP A 130 13.96 -16.41 -10.45
#